data_b5a75fcb90fc2fbafd71f614ede098d1
#
_entry.id   b5a75fcb90fc2fbafd71f614ede098d1
#
_cell.length_a   1.000
_cell.length_b   1.000
_cell.length_c   1.000
_cell.angle_alpha   90.00
_cell.angle_beta   90.00
_cell.angle_gamma   90.00
#
_symmetry.space_group_name_H-M   'P 1'
#
loop_
_entity.id
_entity.type
_entity.pdbx_description
1 polymer ?
#
loop_
_entity_poly.entity_id
_entity_poly.type
_entity_poly.pdbx_seq_one_letter_code
_entity_poly.pdbx_strand_id
1 'polypeptide(L)'
;MPLPRPSPTRTRLHTRRITYECFRREDGLFDLEGHLTDVKDHDYVLLTGVRRAGDPVHDMSARVTIGQDCVIRSIEVCTDAMPYPGACDRIESAYGKLVGVSVVHGFRKTLHDVMGGVHGCSHVTELLTHLPTAAIQMFAGLRREIEEGEGKPFQLDRCHALETTTDTVQQYYPQWYRGVA
;
A
#
# COMPACT_ATOMS: atom_id res chain seq x y z
N MET A 1 -16.77 14.56 5.28
CA MET A 1 -17.11 15.03 6.65
C MET A 1 -16.23 14.29 7.64
N PRO A 2 -15.73 14.94 8.71
CA PRO A 2 -14.98 14.24 9.74
C PRO A 2 -15.88 13.24 10.47
N LEU A 3 -15.28 12.23 11.10
CA LEU A 3 -16.01 11.31 11.96
C LEU A 3 -16.77 12.08 13.06
N PRO A 4 -17.99 11.67 13.42
CA PRO A 4 -18.71 12.25 14.54
C PRO A 4 -17.91 12.10 15.83
N ARG A 5 -18.07 13.06 16.76
CA ARG A 5 -17.41 12.98 18.07
C ARG A 5 -17.91 11.74 18.81
N PRO A 6 -17.01 10.91 19.38
CA PRO A 6 -17.42 9.77 20.17
C PRO A 6 -18.14 10.25 21.44
N SER A 7 -19.21 9.56 21.82
CA SER A 7 -19.98 9.86 23.03
C SER A 7 -19.19 9.60 24.33
N PRO A 8 -18.51 8.44 24.51
CA PRO A 8 -17.72 8.19 25.71
C PRO A 8 -16.35 8.88 25.67
N THR A 9 -15.84 9.28 26.85
CA THR A 9 -14.45 9.69 27.01
C THR A 9 -13.54 8.55 26.63
N ARG A 10 -12.46 8.83 25.89
CA ARG A 10 -11.51 7.83 25.44
C ARG A 10 -10.07 8.35 25.54
N THR A 11 -9.14 7.45 25.80
CA THR A 11 -7.71 7.71 25.82
C THR A 11 -7.07 7.01 24.62
N ARG A 12 -6.20 7.72 23.90
CA ARG A 12 -5.43 7.12 22.82
C ARG A 12 -4.37 6.19 23.41
N LEU A 13 -4.25 4.99 22.87
CA LEU A 13 -3.29 3.97 23.33
C LEU A 13 -2.17 3.72 22.34
N HIS A 14 -2.46 3.90 21.05
CA HIS A 14 -1.57 3.56 19.96
C HIS A 14 -1.93 4.35 18.71
N THR A 15 -0.92 4.68 17.94
CA THR A 15 -1.09 5.26 16.60
C THR A 15 -0.26 4.45 15.61
N ARG A 16 -0.92 3.87 14.60
CA ARG A 16 -0.26 3.38 13.39
C ARG A 16 -0.47 4.39 12.29
N ARG A 17 0.62 4.77 11.62
CA ARG A 17 0.57 5.57 10.40
C ARG A 17 1.15 4.74 9.26
N ILE A 18 0.49 4.80 8.11
CA ILE A 18 0.99 4.23 6.86
C ILE A 18 0.83 5.32 5.81
N THR A 19 1.91 5.64 5.14
CA THR A 19 1.93 6.61 4.04
C THR A 19 2.52 5.97 2.80
N TYR A 20 2.07 6.43 1.63
CA TYR A 20 2.63 6.05 0.33
C TYR A 20 2.90 7.31 -0.46
N GLU A 21 4.10 7.37 -1.03
CA GLU A 21 4.52 8.38 -1.99
C GLU A 21 4.94 7.69 -3.28
N CYS A 22 4.61 8.30 -4.40
CA CYS A 22 4.85 7.72 -5.71
C CYS A 22 5.64 8.70 -6.56
N PHE A 23 6.68 8.21 -7.19
CA PHE A 23 7.62 9.04 -7.95
C PHE A 23 7.78 8.51 -9.37
N ARG A 24 7.85 9.42 -10.34
CA ARG A 24 8.31 9.14 -11.69
C ARG A 24 9.81 9.43 -11.76
N ARG A 25 10.57 8.46 -12.23
CA ARG A 25 12.02 8.55 -12.38
C ARG A 25 12.40 9.04 -13.78
N GLU A 26 13.60 9.60 -13.90
CA GLU A 26 14.14 10.06 -15.19
C GLU A 26 14.45 8.91 -16.15
N ASP A 27 14.71 7.69 -15.61
CA ASP A 27 14.98 6.47 -16.38
C ASP A 27 13.70 5.77 -16.88
N GLY A 28 12.52 6.39 -16.68
CA GLY A 28 11.23 5.90 -17.12
C GLY A 28 10.59 4.85 -16.21
N LEU A 29 11.20 4.53 -15.07
CA LEU A 29 10.63 3.69 -14.03
C LEU A 29 9.83 4.53 -13.02
N PHE A 30 9.19 3.86 -12.07
CA PHE A 30 8.40 4.48 -11.03
C PHE A 30 8.74 3.87 -9.67
N ASP A 31 8.92 4.71 -8.66
CA ASP A 31 9.09 4.26 -7.29
C ASP A 31 7.79 4.45 -6.51
N LEU A 32 7.43 3.40 -5.78
CA LEU A 32 6.37 3.39 -4.78
C LEU A 32 7.04 3.25 -3.42
N GLU A 33 7.05 4.32 -2.65
CA GLU A 33 7.61 4.34 -1.31
C GLU A 33 6.49 4.22 -0.28
N GLY A 34 6.57 3.20 0.56
CA GLY A 34 5.70 3.00 1.70
C GLY A 34 6.45 3.19 3.00
N HIS A 35 5.83 3.85 3.97
CA HIS A 35 6.37 4.04 5.31
C HIS A 35 5.31 3.71 6.36
N LEU A 36 5.68 2.89 7.34
CA LEU A 36 4.84 2.46 8.45
C LEU A 36 5.50 2.81 9.78
N THR A 37 4.75 3.47 10.66
CA THR A 37 5.17 3.68 12.05
C THR A 37 4.12 3.21 13.03
N ASP A 38 4.58 2.58 14.13
CA ASP A 38 3.77 2.24 15.30
C ASP A 38 4.30 2.95 16.52
N VAL A 39 3.46 3.80 17.13
CA VAL A 39 3.82 4.58 18.33
C VAL A 39 2.80 4.34 19.44
N LYS A 40 3.28 4.13 20.67
CA LYS A 40 2.45 4.04 21.89
C LYS A 40 2.40 5.39 22.61
N ASP A 41 1.27 5.71 23.22
CA ASP A 41 1.11 6.92 24.05
C ASP A 41 1.50 6.71 25.51
N HIS A 42 2.11 5.58 25.82
CA HIS A 42 2.63 5.20 27.13
C HIS A 42 3.92 4.40 26.97
N ASP A 43 4.71 4.33 28.04
CA ASP A 43 5.90 3.49 28.06
C ASP A 43 5.51 2.03 27.79
N TYR A 44 6.17 1.40 26.85
CA TYR A 44 5.87 0.04 26.41
C TYR A 44 7.05 -0.90 26.72
N VAL A 45 6.77 -1.87 27.60
CA VAL A 45 7.77 -2.85 28.03
C VAL A 45 7.85 -3.99 27.02
N LEU A 46 9.04 -4.20 26.48
CA LEU A 46 9.43 -5.31 25.63
C LEU A 46 10.43 -6.18 26.39
N LEU A 47 10.64 -7.42 25.96
CA LEU A 47 11.72 -8.27 26.48
C LEU A 47 13.11 -7.69 26.22
N THR A 48 13.25 -6.85 25.20
CA THR A 48 14.48 -6.17 24.78
C THR A 48 14.69 -4.80 25.45
N GLY A 49 13.78 -4.37 26.31
CA GLY A 49 13.84 -3.09 27.01
C GLY A 49 12.56 -2.30 26.96
N VAL A 50 12.60 -1.04 27.38
CA VAL A 50 11.43 -0.15 27.41
C VAL A 50 11.50 0.83 26.25
N ARG A 51 10.43 0.91 25.47
CA ARG A 51 10.16 2.01 24.52
C ARG A 51 9.39 3.09 25.26
N ARG A 52 9.89 4.32 25.25
CA ARG A 52 9.20 5.44 25.88
C ARG A 52 7.95 5.84 25.09
N ALA A 53 7.01 6.45 25.78
CA ALA A 53 5.84 7.07 25.14
C ALA A 53 6.31 8.03 24.02
N GLY A 54 5.79 7.83 22.82
CA GLY A 54 6.17 8.61 21.63
C GLY A 54 7.31 8.02 20.79
N ASP A 55 8.12 7.11 21.33
CA ASP A 55 9.13 6.42 20.54
C ASP A 55 8.49 5.33 19.66
N PRO A 56 8.97 5.13 18.42
CA PRO A 56 8.43 4.08 17.56
C PRO A 56 8.79 2.69 18.08
N VAL A 57 7.77 1.83 18.14
CA VAL A 57 7.95 0.38 18.35
C VAL A 57 8.34 -0.28 17.04
N HIS A 58 7.72 0.19 15.94
CA HIS A 58 8.07 -0.14 14.58
C HIS A 58 8.23 1.16 13.77
N ASP A 59 9.26 1.19 12.96
CA ASP A 59 9.51 2.22 11.95
C ASP A 59 10.12 1.51 10.74
N MET A 60 9.36 1.37 9.67
CA MET A 60 9.70 0.53 8.53
C MET A 60 9.35 1.22 7.23
N SER A 61 10.24 1.10 6.26
CA SER A 61 10.06 1.64 4.93
C SER A 61 10.28 0.57 3.87
N ALA A 62 9.58 0.71 2.76
CA ALA A 62 9.82 -0.09 1.56
C ALA A 62 9.75 0.80 0.33
N ARG A 63 10.74 0.67 -0.57
CA ARG A 63 10.72 1.23 -1.92
C ARG A 63 10.56 0.10 -2.91
N VAL A 64 9.52 0.17 -3.74
CA VAL A 64 9.25 -0.79 -4.81
C VAL A 64 9.33 -0.06 -6.14
N THR A 65 10.35 -0.39 -6.93
CA THR A 65 10.52 0.17 -8.27
C THR A 65 9.79 -0.70 -9.29
N ILE A 66 8.92 -0.08 -10.09
CA ILE A 66 8.12 -0.78 -11.10
C ILE A 66 8.29 -0.15 -12.49
N GLY A 67 8.05 -0.96 -13.53
CA GLY A 67 7.90 -0.47 -14.90
C GLY A 67 6.49 0.05 -15.19
N GLN A 68 6.27 0.59 -16.40
CA GLN A 68 4.94 0.97 -16.90
C GLN A 68 3.97 -0.21 -16.96
N ASP A 69 4.49 -1.43 -17.10
CA ASP A 69 3.75 -2.69 -17.03
C ASP A 69 3.35 -3.10 -15.61
N CYS A 70 3.65 -2.25 -14.61
CA CYS A 70 3.41 -2.49 -13.19
C CYS A 70 4.14 -3.72 -12.63
N VAL A 71 5.21 -4.19 -13.27
CA VAL A 71 6.03 -5.31 -12.80
C VAL A 71 7.20 -4.78 -11.97
N ILE A 72 7.44 -5.41 -10.82
CA ILE A 72 8.53 -5.05 -9.90
C ILE A 72 9.89 -5.32 -10.55
N ARG A 73 10.73 -4.28 -10.58
CA ARG A 73 12.13 -4.34 -11.05
C ARG A 73 13.10 -4.47 -9.90
N SER A 74 12.83 -3.77 -8.79
CA SER A 74 13.59 -3.89 -7.55
C SER A 74 12.70 -3.61 -6.35
N ILE A 75 13.13 -4.09 -5.19
CA ILE A 75 12.50 -3.81 -3.90
C ILE A 75 13.59 -3.66 -2.84
N GLU A 76 13.46 -2.61 -2.07
CA GLU A 76 14.31 -2.30 -0.92
C GLU A 76 13.42 -2.19 0.31
N VAL A 77 13.84 -2.77 1.41
CA VAL A 77 13.15 -2.70 2.71
C VAL A 77 14.15 -2.23 3.74
N CYS A 78 13.72 -1.33 4.62
CA CYS A 78 14.49 -0.81 5.73
C CYS A 78 13.65 -0.87 7.00
N THR A 79 14.28 -1.24 8.12
CA THR A 79 13.65 -1.32 9.44
C THR A 79 14.47 -0.51 10.44
N ASP A 80 14.03 0.72 10.71
CA ASP A 80 14.74 1.69 11.58
C ASP A 80 14.40 1.48 13.06
N ALA A 81 13.18 1.05 13.39
CA ALA A 81 12.78 0.64 14.72
C ALA A 81 12.04 -0.70 14.71
N MET A 82 12.43 -1.59 15.62
CA MET A 82 11.90 -2.94 15.74
C MET A 82 11.97 -3.46 17.16
N PRO A 83 11.09 -4.40 17.57
CA PRO A 83 11.14 -5.03 18.90
C PRO A 83 12.36 -5.90 19.14
N TYR A 84 12.86 -6.59 18.10
CA TYR A 84 13.93 -7.58 18.19
C TYR A 84 15.05 -7.29 17.18
N PRO A 85 15.98 -6.33 17.49
CA PRO A 85 17.12 -6.02 16.63
C PRO A 85 17.99 -7.27 16.37
N GLY A 86 18.47 -7.40 15.13
CA GLY A 86 19.25 -8.56 14.68
C GLY A 86 18.41 -9.81 14.40
N ALA A 87 17.07 -9.72 14.52
CA ALA A 87 16.14 -10.76 14.11
C ALA A 87 15.10 -10.23 13.11
N CYS A 88 14.45 -9.11 13.42
CA CYS A 88 13.41 -8.53 12.56
C CYS A 88 13.98 -7.99 11.24
N ASP A 89 15.18 -7.41 11.26
CA ASP A 89 15.88 -6.83 10.11
C ASP A 89 16.44 -7.89 9.13
N ARG A 90 16.69 -9.11 9.58
CA ARG A 90 17.22 -10.18 8.71
C ARG A 90 16.32 -10.55 7.53
N ILE A 91 15.03 -10.26 7.63
CA ILE A 91 14.05 -10.64 6.60
C ILE A 91 14.01 -9.66 5.42
N GLU A 92 14.65 -8.48 5.54
CA GLU A 92 14.56 -7.41 4.55
C GLU A 92 14.91 -7.88 3.13
N SER A 93 16.03 -8.59 2.96
CA SER A 93 16.48 -9.10 1.65
C SER A 93 15.56 -10.15 1.05
N ALA A 94 14.76 -10.85 1.86
CA ALA A 94 13.84 -11.88 1.38
C ALA A 94 12.72 -11.32 0.49
N TYR A 95 12.39 -10.04 0.63
CA TYR A 95 11.40 -9.37 -0.21
C TYR A 95 11.83 -9.23 -1.67
N GLY A 96 13.12 -9.41 -1.98
CA GLY A 96 13.62 -9.54 -3.35
C GLY A 96 12.96 -10.64 -4.16
N LYS A 97 12.35 -11.66 -3.53
CA LYS A 97 11.54 -12.71 -4.18
C LYS A 97 10.32 -12.17 -4.94
N LEU A 98 9.91 -10.93 -4.67
CA LEU A 98 8.80 -10.29 -5.35
C LEU A 98 9.19 -9.61 -6.67
N VAL A 99 10.49 -9.57 -7.01
CA VAL A 99 10.93 -9.06 -8.32
C VAL A 99 10.34 -9.93 -9.43
N GLY A 100 9.81 -9.28 -10.47
CA GLY A 100 9.09 -9.93 -11.56
C GLY A 100 7.59 -10.09 -11.32
N VAL A 101 7.07 -9.82 -10.11
CA VAL A 101 5.64 -9.87 -9.80
C VAL A 101 4.96 -8.56 -10.22
N SER A 102 3.74 -8.64 -10.77
CA SER A 102 2.93 -7.46 -11.05
C SER A 102 2.27 -6.93 -9.78
N VAL A 103 2.40 -5.61 -9.50
CA VAL A 103 1.74 -5.00 -8.32
C VAL A 103 0.23 -4.84 -8.48
N VAL A 104 -0.34 -4.99 -9.69
CA VAL A 104 -1.77 -4.78 -9.93
C VAL A 104 -2.53 -6.08 -10.25
N HIS A 105 -1.85 -7.14 -10.68
CA HIS A 105 -2.48 -8.40 -11.04
C HIS A 105 -2.14 -9.51 -10.05
N GLY A 106 -3.11 -9.88 -9.20
CA GLY A 106 -2.96 -10.97 -8.23
C GLY A 106 -1.95 -10.71 -7.10
N PHE A 107 -1.44 -9.49 -6.96
CA PHE A 107 -0.35 -9.13 -6.06
C PHE A 107 -0.56 -9.58 -4.62
N ARG A 108 -1.75 -9.28 -4.05
CA ARG A 108 -2.03 -9.61 -2.64
C ARG A 108 -1.93 -11.10 -2.37
N LYS A 109 -2.42 -11.92 -3.32
CA LYS A 109 -2.32 -13.38 -3.20
C LYS A 109 -0.86 -13.83 -3.28
N THR A 110 -0.12 -13.38 -4.30
CA THR A 110 1.30 -13.73 -4.47
C THR A 110 2.13 -13.26 -3.27
N LEU A 111 1.91 -12.03 -2.79
CA LEU A 111 2.59 -11.51 -1.60
C LEU A 111 2.35 -12.40 -0.38
N HIS A 112 1.10 -12.81 -0.14
CA HIS A 112 0.75 -13.70 0.97
C HIS A 112 1.38 -15.09 0.80
N ASP A 113 1.34 -15.65 -0.41
CA ASP A 113 1.90 -16.98 -0.69
C ASP A 113 3.43 -17.01 -0.50
N VAL A 114 4.13 -15.92 -0.86
CA VAL A 114 5.61 -15.84 -0.83
C VAL A 114 6.14 -15.33 0.51
N MET A 115 5.47 -14.34 1.11
CA MET A 115 5.95 -13.59 2.28
C MET A 115 5.03 -13.72 3.50
N GLY A 116 4.04 -14.59 3.46
CA GLY A 116 3.11 -14.79 4.58
C GLY A 116 3.71 -15.58 5.73
N GLY A 117 3.18 -15.38 6.94
CA GLY A 117 3.60 -16.09 8.15
C GLY A 117 5.07 -15.87 8.47
N VAL A 118 5.80 -16.97 8.67
CA VAL A 118 7.24 -16.94 9.05
C VAL A 118 8.18 -16.61 7.91
N HIS A 119 7.67 -16.47 6.69
CA HIS A 119 8.46 -16.16 5.48
C HIS A 119 8.69 -14.67 5.28
N GLY A 120 8.02 -13.81 6.06
CA GLY A 120 8.12 -12.35 5.99
C GLY A 120 7.87 -11.68 7.35
N CYS A 121 8.03 -10.36 7.38
CA CYS A 121 7.60 -9.53 8.50
C CYS A 121 6.13 -9.15 8.31
N SER A 122 5.27 -9.35 9.32
CA SER A 122 3.85 -9.01 9.25
C SER A 122 3.61 -7.54 8.92
N HIS A 123 4.43 -6.63 9.45
CA HIS A 123 4.31 -5.18 9.23
C HIS A 123 4.72 -4.77 7.81
N VAL A 124 5.85 -5.27 7.31
CA VAL A 124 6.28 -5.01 5.93
C VAL A 124 5.32 -5.65 4.93
N THR A 125 4.85 -6.86 5.20
CA THR A 125 3.85 -7.53 4.35
C THR A 125 2.54 -6.75 4.33
N GLU A 126 2.07 -6.22 5.47
CA GLU A 126 0.91 -5.34 5.54
C GLU A 126 1.15 -4.04 4.75
N LEU A 127 2.32 -3.40 4.92
CA LEU A 127 2.71 -2.22 4.16
C LEU A 127 2.63 -2.49 2.65
N LEU A 128 3.20 -3.59 2.17
CA LEU A 128 3.17 -3.96 0.75
C LEU A 128 1.77 -4.31 0.23
N THR A 129 0.87 -4.83 1.08
CA THR A 129 -0.49 -5.25 0.69
C THR A 129 -1.32 -4.12 0.05
N HIS A 130 -1.03 -2.87 0.38
CA HIS A 130 -1.78 -1.71 -0.13
C HIS A 130 -1.14 -1.03 -1.35
N LEU A 131 0.05 -1.44 -1.77
CA LEU A 131 0.74 -0.91 -2.96
C LEU A 131 -0.11 -0.94 -4.25
N PRO A 132 -0.94 -1.98 -4.51
CA PRO A 132 -1.79 -1.99 -5.71
C PRO A 132 -2.64 -0.73 -5.86
N THR A 133 -3.24 -0.27 -4.77
CA THR A 133 -4.10 0.93 -4.78
C THR A 133 -3.29 2.19 -5.00
N ALA A 134 -2.10 2.31 -4.39
CA ALA A 134 -1.20 3.44 -4.61
C ALA A 134 -0.72 3.49 -6.07
N ALA A 135 -0.32 2.35 -6.65
CA ALA A 135 0.07 2.24 -8.05
C ALA A 135 -1.05 2.66 -9.00
N ILE A 136 -2.29 2.19 -8.77
CA ILE A 136 -3.45 2.55 -9.57
C ILE A 136 -3.70 4.07 -9.51
N GLN A 137 -3.61 4.68 -8.33
CA GLN A 137 -3.79 6.14 -8.18
C GLN A 137 -2.67 6.93 -8.86
N MET A 138 -1.43 6.47 -8.76
CA MET A 138 -0.29 7.10 -9.47
C MET A 138 -0.51 7.11 -10.98
N PHE A 139 -0.95 6.00 -11.56
CA PHE A 139 -1.17 5.89 -13.01
C PHE A 139 -2.49 6.51 -13.48
N ALA A 140 -3.45 6.79 -12.60
CA ALA A 140 -4.77 7.27 -12.98
C ALA A 140 -4.74 8.57 -13.81
N GLY A 141 -3.83 9.50 -13.49
CA GLY A 141 -3.60 10.71 -14.26
C GLY A 141 -2.83 10.47 -15.57
N LEU A 142 -1.76 9.69 -15.47
CA LEU A 142 -0.87 9.41 -16.61
C LEU A 142 -1.54 8.59 -17.70
N ARG A 143 -2.43 7.66 -17.34
CA ARG A 143 -3.18 6.85 -18.32
C ARG A 143 -4.23 7.64 -19.08
N ARG A 144 -4.81 8.70 -18.51
CA ARG A 144 -5.72 9.60 -19.26
C ARG A 144 -5.04 10.28 -20.43
N GLU A 145 -3.74 10.59 -20.30
CA GLU A 145 -2.94 11.18 -21.39
C GLU A 145 -2.60 10.16 -22.49
N ILE A 146 -2.61 8.86 -22.16
CA ILE A 146 -2.23 7.76 -23.07
C ILE A 146 -3.46 7.07 -23.68
N GLU A 147 -4.59 7.02 -22.97
CA GLU A 147 -5.81 6.31 -23.33
C GLU A 147 -6.91 7.24 -23.92
N GLU A 148 -6.57 8.25 -24.71
CA GLU A 148 -7.54 8.86 -25.65
C GLU A 148 -7.94 7.88 -26.77
N GLY A 149 -7.91 6.59 -26.50
CA GLY A 149 -8.25 5.49 -27.36
C GLY A 149 -9.57 4.81 -26.98
N GLU A 150 -10.17 4.09 -27.91
CA GLU A 150 -11.50 3.46 -27.90
C GLU A 150 -11.75 2.39 -26.81
N GLY A 151 -10.86 2.25 -25.81
CA GLY A 151 -10.93 1.23 -24.78
C GLY A 151 -11.78 1.61 -23.55
N LYS A 152 -12.36 0.60 -22.89
CA LYS A 152 -13.05 0.79 -21.60
C LYS A 152 -12.10 1.38 -20.56
N PRO A 153 -12.45 2.53 -19.92
CA PRO A 153 -11.64 3.11 -18.86
C PRO A 153 -11.32 2.10 -17.74
N PHE A 154 -10.05 1.98 -17.37
CA PHE A 154 -9.57 0.94 -16.45
C PHE A 154 -10.23 1.00 -15.06
N GLN A 155 -10.72 2.18 -14.63
CA GLN A 155 -11.37 2.39 -13.35
C GLN A 155 -12.80 1.87 -13.27
N LEU A 156 -13.48 1.62 -14.41
CA LEU A 156 -14.83 1.10 -14.42
C LEU A 156 -14.86 -0.34 -13.86
N ASP A 157 -15.89 -0.65 -13.07
CA ASP A 157 -16.07 -1.90 -12.32
C ASP A 157 -14.94 -2.19 -11.30
N ARG A 158 -14.23 -1.14 -10.79
CA ARG A 158 -13.19 -1.27 -9.77
C ARG A 158 -13.60 -0.79 -8.39
N CYS A 159 -14.68 -0.02 -8.30
CA CYS A 159 -15.26 0.39 -7.03
C CYS A 159 -16.78 0.53 -7.19
N HIS A 160 -17.48 0.57 -6.05
CA HIS A 160 -18.94 0.69 -6.01
C HIS A 160 -19.47 1.87 -6.86
N ALA A 161 -18.85 3.04 -6.77
CA ALA A 161 -19.32 4.22 -7.50
C ALA A 161 -19.19 4.11 -9.02
N LEU A 162 -18.24 3.31 -9.50
CA LEU A 162 -17.96 3.14 -10.93
C LEU A 162 -18.35 1.77 -11.47
N GLU A 163 -19.25 1.08 -10.78
CA GLU A 163 -19.93 -0.09 -11.33
C GLU A 163 -20.76 0.36 -12.56
N THR A 164 -20.64 -0.37 -13.67
CA THR A 164 -21.24 0.04 -14.97
C THR A 164 -22.74 0.09 -14.99
N THR A 165 -23.42 -0.25 -13.89
CA THR A 165 -24.87 -0.16 -13.69
C THR A 165 -25.30 1.08 -12.89
N THR A 166 -24.37 1.92 -12.41
CA THR A 166 -24.67 3.06 -11.56
C THR A 166 -25.01 4.33 -12.33
N ASP A 167 -25.79 5.22 -11.70
CA ASP A 167 -26.09 6.55 -12.22
C ASP A 167 -24.82 7.37 -12.50
N THR A 168 -23.77 7.17 -11.72
CA THR A 168 -22.46 7.81 -11.92
C THR A 168 -21.88 7.43 -13.27
N VAL A 169 -21.92 6.15 -13.64
CA VAL A 169 -21.43 5.68 -14.93
C VAL A 169 -22.36 6.14 -16.05
N GLN A 170 -23.67 6.14 -15.85
CA GLN A 170 -24.61 6.69 -16.81
C GLN A 170 -24.33 8.17 -17.12
N GLN A 171 -24.01 8.97 -16.10
CA GLN A 171 -23.74 10.39 -16.23
C GLN A 171 -22.38 10.70 -16.87
N TYR A 172 -21.31 10.05 -16.41
CA TYR A 172 -19.93 10.44 -16.76
C TYR A 172 -19.26 9.54 -17.81
N TYR A 173 -19.82 8.33 -18.02
CA TYR A 173 -19.31 7.32 -18.96
C TYR A 173 -20.45 6.64 -19.72
N PRO A 174 -21.37 7.39 -20.34
CA PRO A 174 -22.63 6.85 -20.89
C PRO A 174 -22.43 5.70 -21.90
N GLN A 175 -21.34 5.72 -22.66
CA GLN A 175 -20.99 4.65 -23.62
C GLN A 175 -20.71 3.29 -22.96
N TRP A 176 -20.42 3.29 -21.64
CA TRP A 176 -20.10 2.09 -20.87
C TRP A 176 -21.21 1.69 -19.89
N TYR A 177 -22.27 2.49 -19.83
CA TYR A 177 -23.43 2.18 -18.99
C TYR A 177 -24.19 0.97 -19.53
N ARG A 178 -24.44 -0.02 -18.67
CA ARG A 178 -25.11 -1.27 -19.05
C ARG A 178 -26.60 -1.30 -18.71
N GLY A 179 -27.14 -0.30 -18.04
CA GLY A 179 -28.50 -0.34 -17.50
C GLY A 179 -28.60 -1.24 -16.26
N VAL A 180 -29.69 -1.08 -15.53
CA VAL A 180 -30.09 -2.05 -14.46
C VAL A 180 -30.90 -3.11 -15.17
N ALA A 181 -30.48 -4.39 -15.08
CA ALA A 181 -31.24 -5.53 -15.63
C ALA A 181 -32.51 -5.78 -14.83
#